data_f48040cf182d6e66b1f68f340eb2298b
#
_entry.id   f48040cf182d6e66b1f68f340eb2298b
#
_cell.length_a   1.000
_cell.length_b   1.000
_cell.length_c   1.000
_cell.angle_alpha   90.00
_cell.angle_beta   90.00
_cell.angle_gamma   90.00
#
_symmetry.space_group_name_H-M   'P 1'
#
loop_
_entity.id
_entity.type
_entity.pdbx_description
1 polymer ?
#
loop_
_entity_poly.entity_id
_entity_poly.type
_entity_poly.pdbx_seq_one_letter_code
_entity_poly.pdbx_strand_id
1 'polypeptide(L)'
;MSTPLFAPRPDYVWPEGRRSAFCFSVDVDSDAPYLWGQQQPGDARRLGQLEIRRFGLRQGLPRMLDLLDRYGVRGSFFVPGAVAEANPELLPALLARGHEIGLHGWFHEIVGQSSEAEFAAALEASIALFQRQTGQRPRLFRSPAWEMTGPMLAALRRHGLADSSLMGFDHPYEMEGVVEVPVQWALDDAIFYKFSALPADRGAPWPPGPVLESWLEEWQALHRLGQMMMLTVHDWISGRAQRLALLEKLLARITAEPACWVATAGEIAAWHAASANAGRFAMAEEIPPPVGPRRFGREAG
;
A
#
# COMPACT_ATOMS: atom_id res chain seq x y z
N MET A 1 -12.18 -15.23 26.50
CA MET A 1 -11.85 -16.64 26.16
C MET A 1 -11.01 -16.59 24.91
N SER A 2 -9.80 -17.08 24.91
CA SER A 2 -8.95 -17.11 23.71
C SER A 2 -9.55 -18.07 22.68
N THR A 3 -9.78 -17.58 21.47
CA THR A 3 -10.19 -18.44 20.34
C THR A 3 -9.11 -19.50 20.15
N PRO A 4 -9.47 -20.79 19.98
CA PRO A 4 -8.46 -21.81 19.69
C PRO A 4 -7.63 -21.44 18.47
N LEU A 5 -6.32 -21.61 18.52
CA LEU A 5 -5.37 -21.20 17.47
C LEU A 5 -5.75 -21.77 16.08
N PHE A 6 -6.36 -22.93 16.02
CA PHE A 6 -6.78 -23.62 14.79
C PHE A 6 -8.30 -23.75 14.66
N ALA A 7 -9.10 -22.88 15.30
CA ALA A 7 -10.53 -22.89 15.08
C ALA A 7 -10.85 -22.53 13.62
N PRO A 8 -11.83 -23.20 12.98
CA PRO A 8 -12.30 -22.79 11.66
C PRO A 8 -12.73 -21.31 11.70
N ARG A 9 -12.17 -20.50 10.81
CA ARG A 9 -12.59 -19.10 10.67
C ARG A 9 -13.77 -19.04 9.71
N PRO A 10 -14.73 -18.13 9.91
CA PRO A 10 -15.80 -17.94 8.96
C PRO A 10 -15.26 -17.43 7.63
N ASP A 11 -15.92 -17.81 6.53
CA ASP A 11 -15.58 -17.27 5.21
C ASP A 11 -15.81 -15.76 5.17
N TYR A 12 -14.94 -15.04 4.47
CA TYR A 12 -15.14 -13.61 4.22
C TYR A 12 -16.23 -13.42 3.15
N VAL A 13 -17.15 -12.49 3.39
CA VAL A 13 -18.28 -12.23 2.49
C VAL A 13 -17.97 -11.04 1.58
N TRP A 14 -17.92 -11.29 0.28
CA TRP A 14 -17.74 -10.25 -0.76
C TRP A 14 -19.09 -9.74 -1.29
N PRO A 15 -19.16 -8.54 -1.90
CA PRO A 15 -20.40 -7.98 -2.42
C PRO A 15 -20.96 -8.81 -3.60
N GLU A 16 -22.29 -8.77 -3.77
CA GLU A 16 -22.98 -9.33 -4.93
C GLU A 16 -22.67 -10.80 -5.24
N GLY A 17 -22.29 -11.58 -4.22
CA GLY A 17 -21.92 -12.99 -4.39
C GLY A 17 -20.58 -13.19 -5.11
N ARG A 18 -19.76 -12.15 -5.21
CA ARG A 18 -18.38 -12.27 -5.72
C ARG A 18 -17.60 -13.22 -4.85
N ARG A 19 -16.61 -13.86 -5.46
CA ARG A 19 -15.79 -14.87 -4.77
C ARG A 19 -14.56 -14.25 -4.10
N SER A 20 -13.97 -13.21 -4.69
CA SER A 20 -12.72 -12.58 -4.25
C SER A 20 -12.72 -11.10 -4.59
N ALA A 21 -11.70 -10.37 -4.13
CA ALA A 21 -11.46 -9.01 -4.57
C ALA A 21 -10.06 -8.83 -5.14
N PHE A 22 -9.91 -7.82 -5.99
CA PHE A 22 -8.64 -7.31 -6.48
C PHE A 22 -8.59 -5.80 -6.35
N CYS A 23 -7.50 -5.30 -5.78
CA CYS A 23 -7.21 -3.88 -5.72
C CYS A 23 -5.88 -3.59 -6.41
N PHE A 24 -5.90 -2.65 -7.34
CA PHE A 24 -4.69 -2.08 -7.92
C PHE A 24 -4.29 -0.83 -7.15
N SER A 25 -3.14 -0.83 -6.51
CA SER A 25 -2.64 0.34 -5.77
C SER A 25 -1.30 0.83 -6.29
N VAL A 26 -1.11 2.14 -6.20
CA VAL A 26 0.11 2.82 -6.63
C VAL A 26 0.63 3.68 -5.47
N ASP A 27 1.85 3.43 -5.04
CA ASP A 27 2.57 4.31 -4.13
C ASP A 27 3.34 5.33 -5.00
N VAL A 28 2.87 6.60 -4.96
CA VAL A 28 3.37 7.68 -5.82
C VAL A 28 4.52 8.40 -5.11
N ASP A 29 5.57 7.66 -4.84
CA ASP A 29 6.70 8.10 -4.04
C ASP A 29 7.50 9.19 -4.71
N SER A 30 7.60 9.16 -6.03
CA SER A 30 8.44 10.09 -6.78
C SER A 30 9.86 10.20 -6.17
N ASP A 31 10.36 11.41 -5.98
CA ASP A 31 11.68 11.66 -5.38
C ASP A 31 11.63 11.94 -3.86
N ALA A 32 10.46 11.91 -3.22
CA ALA A 32 10.29 12.23 -1.80
C ALA A 32 11.16 11.35 -0.86
N PRO A 33 11.19 10.00 -0.99
CA PRO A 33 12.03 9.18 -0.11
C PRO A 33 13.52 9.47 -0.27
N TYR A 34 13.96 9.80 -1.49
CA TYR A 34 15.36 10.15 -1.74
C TYR A 34 15.72 11.51 -1.14
N LEU A 35 14.84 12.50 -1.28
CA LEU A 35 15.04 13.83 -0.70
C LEU A 35 15.03 13.78 0.83
N TRP A 36 14.14 12.99 1.41
CA TRP A 36 14.10 12.75 2.86
C TRP A 36 15.41 12.16 3.39
N GLY A 37 15.97 11.18 2.68
CA GLY A 37 17.26 10.56 3.04
C GLY A 37 18.49 11.46 2.80
N GLN A 38 18.34 12.67 2.24
CA GLN A 38 19.42 13.58 1.87
C GLN A 38 19.24 14.96 2.53
N GLN A 39 19.01 14.96 3.85
CA GLN A 39 18.72 16.19 4.59
C GLN A 39 19.96 16.87 5.19
N GLN A 40 21.09 16.17 5.27
CA GLN A 40 22.28 16.73 5.88
C GLN A 40 22.93 17.79 4.97
N PRO A 41 23.46 18.89 5.55
CA PRO A 41 24.29 19.81 4.80
C PRO A 41 25.47 19.09 4.17
N GLY A 42 25.68 19.25 2.88
CA GLY A 42 26.74 18.57 2.14
C GLY A 42 26.33 17.27 1.45
N ASP A 43 25.12 16.78 1.67
CA ASP A 43 24.59 15.65 0.91
C ASP A 43 24.53 15.99 -0.58
N ALA A 44 25.15 15.14 -1.40
CA ALA A 44 25.18 15.35 -2.84
C ALA A 44 23.82 15.08 -3.47
N ARG A 45 23.25 16.06 -4.16
CA ARG A 45 22.05 15.91 -5.00
C ARG A 45 22.39 15.19 -6.30
N ARG A 46 22.35 13.86 -6.28
CA ARG A 46 22.74 13.02 -7.42
C ARG A 46 21.65 13.04 -8.48
N LEU A 47 21.93 13.62 -9.65
CA LEU A 47 20.96 13.73 -10.74
C LEU A 47 20.40 12.37 -11.19
N GLY A 48 21.23 11.33 -11.26
CA GLY A 48 20.78 9.99 -11.59
C GLY A 48 19.73 9.44 -10.63
N GLN A 49 19.83 9.74 -9.32
CA GLN A 49 18.85 9.36 -8.32
C GLN A 49 17.55 10.15 -8.44
N LEU A 50 17.64 11.44 -8.77
CA LEU A 50 16.45 12.26 -9.01
C LEU A 50 15.76 11.85 -10.30
N GLU A 51 16.49 11.68 -11.39
CA GLU A 51 15.91 11.37 -12.70
C GLU A 51 15.24 9.99 -12.77
N ILE A 52 15.81 8.97 -12.10
CA ILE A 52 15.16 7.65 -12.06
C ILE A 52 13.80 7.71 -11.36
N ARG A 53 13.64 8.54 -10.33
CA ARG A 53 12.41 8.70 -9.56
C ARG A 53 11.43 9.65 -10.23
N ARG A 54 11.89 10.79 -10.73
CA ARG A 54 11.07 11.77 -11.46
C ARG A 54 10.50 11.25 -12.77
N PHE A 55 11.08 10.18 -13.31
CA PHE A 55 10.47 9.44 -14.40
C PHE A 55 9.03 9.02 -14.06
N GLY A 56 8.75 8.71 -12.80
CA GLY A 56 7.43 8.31 -12.31
C GLY A 56 6.35 9.31 -12.74
N LEU A 57 6.42 10.53 -12.25
CA LEU A 57 5.43 11.57 -12.57
C LEU A 57 5.49 12.01 -14.03
N ARG A 58 6.68 12.01 -14.67
CA ARG A 58 6.83 12.48 -16.05
C ARG A 58 6.31 11.49 -17.10
N GLN A 59 6.46 10.20 -16.89
CA GLN A 59 6.09 9.16 -17.87
C GLN A 59 5.43 7.93 -17.26
N GLY A 60 5.87 7.48 -16.09
CA GLY A 60 5.42 6.24 -15.47
C GLY A 60 3.94 6.30 -15.12
N LEU A 61 3.57 7.27 -14.30
CA LEU A 61 2.20 7.47 -13.86
C LEU A 61 1.23 7.73 -15.03
N PRO A 62 1.50 8.64 -15.99
CA PRO A 62 0.62 8.80 -17.15
C PRO A 62 0.35 7.50 -17.91
N ARG A 63 1.38 6.68 -18.12
CA ARG A 63 1.24 5.38 -18.80
C ARG A 63 0.40 4.38 -18.00
N MET A 64 0.56 4.36 -16.66
CA MET A 64 -0.27 3.51 -15.80
C MET A 64 -1.73 3.94 -15.82
N LEU A 65 -2.00 5.24 -15.77
CA LEU A 65 -3.35 5.78 -15.84
C LEU A 65 -4.02 5.41 -17.16
N ASP A 66 -3.32 5.56 -18.29
CA ASP A 66 -3.83 5.14 -19.62
C ASP A 66 -4.06 3.62 -19.70
N LEU A 67 -3.23 2.82 -18.99
CA LEU A 67 -3.45 1.39 -18.90
C LEU A 67 -4.70 1.07 -18.08
N LEU A 68 -4.87 1.67 -16.93
CA LEU A 68 -6.03 1.47 -16.06
C LEU A 68 -7.34 1.88 -16.76
N ASP A 69 -7.34 3.01 -17.48
CA ASP A 69 -8.49 3.46 -18.28
C ASP A 69 -8.88 2.43 -19.35
N ARG A 70 -7.89 1.83 -20.06
CA ARG A 70 -8.18 0.80 -21.08
C ARG A 70 -8.85 -0.45 -20.52
N TYR A 71 -8.57 -0.79 -19.28
CA TYR A 71 -9.16 -1.96 -18.60
C TYR A 71 -10.35 -1.60 -17.69
N GLY A 72 -10.75 -0.33 -17.63
CA GLY A 72 -11.83 0.13 -16.75
C GLY A 72 -11.55 -0.08 -15.27
N VAL A 73 -10.28 -0.07 -14.88
CA VAL A 73 -9.84 -0.30 -13.49
C VAL A 73 -9.62 1.02 -12.78
N ARG A 74 -10.31 1.21 -11.66
CA ARG A 74 -10.02 2.29 -10.73
C ARG A 74 -8.99 1.81 -9.72
N GLY A 75 -7.91 2.57 -9.54
CA GLY A 75 -6.85 2.27 -8.59
C GLY A 75 -6.89 3.18 -7.37
N SER A 76 -6.18 2.78 -6.31
CA SER A 76 -5.93 3.58 -5.10
C SER A 76 -4.51 4.11 -5.14
N PHE A 77 -4.35 5.43 -5.08
CA PHE A 77 -3.07 6.12 -5.22
C PHE A 77 -2.67 6.72 -3.87
N PHE A 78 -1.64 6.19 -3.27
CA PHE A 78 -1.08 6.68 -2.01
C PHE A 78 0.02 7.69 -2.31
N VAL A 79 -0.20 8.94 -1.88
CA VAL A 79 0.65 10.07 -2.30
C VAL A 79 1.23 10.75 -1.06
N PRO A 80 2.57 10.88 -0.96
CA PRO A 80 3.21 11.68 0.09
C PRO A 80 2.78 13.16 0.00
N GLY A 81 2.59 13.81 1.15
CA GLY A 81 2.19 15.22 1.20
C GLY A 81 3.11 16.13 0.40
N ALA A 82 4.43 15.95 0.51
CA ALA A 82 5.43 16.74 -0.23
C ALA A 82 5.32 16.58 -1.76
N VAL A 83 4.96 15.38 -2.24
CA VAL A 83 4.72 15.15 -3.67
C VAL A 83 3.47 15.88 -4.14
N ALA A 84 2.39 15.81 -3.36
CA ALA A 84 1.14 16.53 -3.65
C ALA A 84 1.33 18.05 -3.57
N GLU A 85 2.12 18.55 -2.61
CA GLU A 85 2.42 19.99 -2.49
C GLU A 85 3.22 20.52 -3.69
N ALA A 86 4.22 19.77 -4.13
CA ALA A 86 5.04 20.12 -5.29
C ALA A 86 4.29 19.99 -6.63
N ASN A 87 3.19 19.24 -6.68
CA ASN A 87 2.42 18.97 -7.90
C ASN A 87 0.91 19.15 -7.62
N PRO A 88 0.42 20.40 -7.48
CA PRO A 88 -0.95 20.68 -7.02
C PRO A 88 -2.05 20.16 -7.93
N GLU A 89 -1.75 19.88 -9.19
CA GLU A 89 -2.68 19.27 -10.15
C GLU A 89 -2.79 17.74 -10.04
N LEU A 90 -1.88 17.08 -9.32
CA LEU A 90 -1.80 15.60 -9.26
C LEU A 90 -3.07 14.97 -8.68
N LEU A 91 -3.45 15.38 -7.47
CA LEU A 91 -4.62 14.80 -6.79
C LEU A 91 -5.93 15.07 -7.55
N PRO A 92 -6.21 16.32 -8.04
CA PRO A 92 -7.35 16.56 -8.91
C PRO A 92 -7.36 15.72 -10.18
N ALA A 93 -6.21 15.51 -10.82
CA ALA A 93 -6.11 14.73 -12.05
C ALA A 93 -6.43 13.24 -11.81
N LEU A 94 -5.97 12.66 -10.69
CA LEU A 94 -6.30 11.29 -10.29
C LEU A 94 -7.80 11.12 -10.04
N LEU A 95 -8.41 12.04 -9.29
CA LEU A 95 -9.85 12.03 -9.01
C LEU A 95 -10.69 12.23 -10.28
N ALA A 96 -10.27 13.09 -11.21
CA ALA A 96 -10.98 13.32 -12.47
C ALA A 96 -11.06 12.08 -13.37
N ARG A 97 -10.11 11.13 -13.21
CA ARG A 97 -10.13 9.82 -13.87
C ARG A 97 -10.87 8.74 -13.04
N GLY A 98 -11.50 9.14 -11.92
CA GLY A 98 -12.26 8.22 -11.07
C GLY A 98 -11.42 7.36 -10.14
N HIS A 99 -10.12 7.63 -10.02
CA HIS A 99 -9.26 6.94 -9.08
C HIS A 99 -9.45 7.47 -7.66
N GLU A 100 -8.98 6.69 -6.68
CA GLU A 100 -8.98 7.05 -5.28
C GLU A 100 -7.61 7.58 -4.85
N ILE A 101 -7.60 8.50 -3.89
CA ILE A 101 -6.38 9.05 -3.29
C ILE A 101 -6.29 8.67 -1.82
N GLY A 102 -5.11 8.27 -1.38
CA GLY A 102 -4.76 7.97 0.00
C GLY A 102 -3.49 8.73 0.44
N LEU A 103 -3.33 8.86 1.75
CA LEU A 103 -2.17 9.50 2.38
C LEU A 103 -0.99 8.52 2.44
N HIS A 104 0.25 9.03 2.30
CA HIS A 104 1.48 8.22 2.37
C HIS A 104 2.63 8.93 3.11
N GLY A 105 2.34 9.41 4.34
CA GLY A 105 3.24 10.29 5.07
C GLY A 105 3.36 11.67 4.43
N TRP A 106 4.33 12.48 4.89
CA TRP A 106 4.66 13.76 4.25
C TRP A 106 5.82 13.62 3.26
N PHE A 107 6.97 13.09 3.71
CA PHE A 107 8.16 12.80 2.89
C PHE A 107 8.43 11.31 2.72
N HIS A 108 7.48 10.44 3.01
CA HIS A 108 7.68 9.01 3.09
C HIS A 108 8.59 8.62 4.28
N GLU A 109 8.30 9.17 5.47
CA GLU A 109 9.02 8.91 6.71
C GLU A 109 8.77 7.46 7.17
N ILE A 110 9.85 6.68 7.33
CA ILE A 110 9.77 5.31 7.83
C ILE A 110 9.68 5.32 9.36
N VAL A 111 8.88 4.42 9.91
CA VAL A 111 8.77 4.22 11.37
C VAL A 111 10.15 4.13 12.02
N GLY A 112 10.33 4.88 13.11
CA GLY A 112 11.62 5.01 13.81
C GLY A 112 12.52 6.15 13.27
N GLN A 113 12.16 6.80 12.17
CA GLN A 113 12.83 8.00 11.67
C GLN A 113 12.15 9.31 12.09
N SER A 114 10.96 9.20 12.65
CA SER A 114 10.19 10.33 13.19
C SER A 114 9.56 9.95 14.53
N SER A 115 9.33 10.95 15.37
CA SER A 115 8.59 10.80 16.61
C SER A 115 7.08 10.71 16.36
N GLU A 116 6.32 10.26 17.36
CA GLU A 116 4.85 10.23 17.31
C GLU A 116 4.25 11.62 17.05
N ALA A 117 4.85 12.68 17.62
CA ALA A 117 4.39 14.05 17.44
C ALA A 117 4.64 14.53 15.99
N GLU A 118 5.79 14.19 15.40
CA GLU A 118 6.09 14.50 14.00
C GLU A 118 5.18 13.73 13.05
N PHE A 119 4.90 12.45 13.33
CA PHE A 119 3.92 11.69 12.56
C PHE A 119 2.53 12.33 12.61
N ALA A 120 2.05 12.69 13.82
CA ALA A 120 0.74 13.32 13.97
C ALA A 120 0.66 14.65 13.21
N ALA A 121 1.70 15.48 13.28
CA ALA A 121 1.78 16.74 12.56
C ALA A 121 1.81 16.54 11.03
N ALA A 122 2.57 15.57 10.54
CA ALA A 122 2.64 15.20 9.14
C ALA A 122 1.29 14.68 8.61
N LEU A 123 0.59 13.86 9.40
CA LEU A 123 -0.73 13.35 9.08
C LEU A 123 -1.76 14.48 8.97
N GLU A 124 -1.81 15.40 9.94
CA GLU A 124 -2.72 16.55 9.92
C GLU A 124 -2.42 17.49 8.75
N ALA A 125 -1.15 17.77 8.50
CA ALA A 125 -0.73 18.59 7.37
C ALA A 125 -1.14 17.97 6.02
N SER A 126 -0.95 16.66 5.87
CA SER A 126 -1.35 15.91 4.67
C SER A 126 -2.87 15.92 4.48
N ILE A 127 -3.66 15.68 5.53
CA ILE A 127 -5.13 15.77 5.48
C ILE A 127 -5.56 17.15 5.02
N ALA A 128 -5.01 18.22 5.63
CA ALA A 128 -5.35 19.60 5.29
C ALA A 128 -4.97 19.96 3.85
N LEU A 129 -3.80 19.48 3.37
CA LEU A 129 -3.34 19.69 1.99
C LEU A 129 -4.28 19.03 0.99
N PHE A 130 -4.59 17.76 1.18
CA PHE A 130 -5.48 16.99 0.29
C PHE A 130 -6.86 17.63 0.22
N GLN A 131 -7.40 18.04 1.36
CA GLN A 131 -8.70 18.73 1.42
C GLN A 131 -8.68 20.08 0.70
N ARG A 132 -7.60 20.85 0.81
CA ARG A 132 -7.45 22.12 0.08
C ARG A 132 -7.37 21.92 -1.43
N GLN A 133 -6.63 20.90 -1.89
CA GLN A 133 -6.42 20.67 -3.33
C GLN A 133 -7.63 20.04 -4.01
N THR A 134 -8.42 19.23 -3.29
CA THR A 134 -9.49 18.41 -3.91
C THR A 134 -10.91 18.77 -3.44
N GLY A 135 -11.05 19.52 -2.36
CA GLY A 135 -12.34 19.71 -1.69
C GLY A 135 -12.83 18.49 -0.92
N GLN A 136 -12.10 17.38 -0.92
CA GLN A 136 -12.48 16.12 -0.28
C GLN A 136 -11.51 15.77 0.84
N ARG A 137 -12.05 15.24 1.95
CA ARG A 137 -11.22 14.68 3.02
C ARG A 137 -10.75 13.29 2.63
N PRO A 138 -9.43 12.99 2.69
CA PRO A 138 -8.93 11.63 2.45
C PRO A 138 -9.47 10.65 3.49
N ARG A 139 -9.66 9.39 3.10
CA ARG A 139 -10.20 8.34 3.96
C ARG A 139 -9.26 7.17 4.15
N LEU A 140 -8.13 7.17 3.44
CA LEU A 140 -7.15 6.10 3.44
C LEU A 140 -5.77 6.62 3.82
N PHE A 141 -5.04 5.78 4.50
CA PHE A 141 -3.62 5.93 4.79
C PHE A 141 -2.88 4.65 4.41
N ARG A 142 -1.65 4.79 3.97
CA ARG A 142 -0.66 3.73 3.88
C ARG A 142 0.63 4.23 4.50
N SER A 143 1.19 3.46 5.42
CA SER A 143 2.46 3.80 6.04
C SER A 143 3.61 3.53 5.06
N PRO A 144 4.58 4.45 4.94
CA PRO A 144 5.83 4.18 4.26
C PRO A 144 6.51 2.92 4.78
N ALA A 145 6.98 2.06 3.85
CA ALA A 145 7.57 0.75 4.16
C ALA A 145 6.66 -0.20 4.97
N TRP A 146 5.35 0.09 5.03
CA TRP A 146 4.30 -0.77 5.62
C TRP A 146 4.53 -1.13 7.08
N GLU A 147 5.16 -0.23 7.84
CA GLU A 147 5.35 -0.38 9.28
C GLU A 147 4.40 0.54 10.06
N MET A 148 3.80 0.01 11.12
CA MET A 148 2.82 0.70 11.95
C MET A 148 3.15 0.57 13.44
N THR A 149 2.67 1.55 14.22
CA THR A 149 2.74 1.52 15.69
C THR A 149 1.34 1.77 16.27
N GLY A 150 1.12 1.37 17.53
CA GLY A 150 -0.14 1.63 18.22
C GLY A 150 -0.55 3.11 18.24
N PRO A 151 0.36 4.05 18.55
CA PRO A 151 0.07 5.49 18.45
C PRO A 151 -0.35 5.95 17.05
N MET A 152 0.23 5.37 15.98
CA MET A 152 -0.19 5.67 14.61
C MET A 152 -1.61 5.17 14.36
N LEU A 153 -1.96 3.93 14.71
CA LEU A 153 -3.32 3.40 14.62
C LEU A 153 -4.32 4.27 15.39
N ALA A 154 -3.96 4.69 16.62
CA ALA A 154 -4.79 5.59 17.41
C ALA A 154 -5.01 6.96 16.72
N ALA A 155 -4.00 7.47 15.99
CA ALA A 155 -4.14 8.69 15.20
C ALA A 155 -5.07 8.48 14.00
N LEU A 156 -4.91 7.38 13.24
CA LEU A 156 -5.79 7.05 12.11
C LEU A 156 -7.25 6.92 12.56
N ARG A 157 -7.49 6.24 13.68
CA ARG A 157 -8.81 6.10 14.28
C ARG A 157 -9.45 7.46 14.63
N ARG A 158 -8.68 8.38 15.25
CA ARG A 158 -9.17 9.74 15.57
C ARG A 158 -9.59 10.51 14.32
N HIS A 159 -8.92 10.28 13.19
CA HIS A 159 -9.24 10.94 11.92
C HIS A 159 -10.25 10.19 11.06
N GLY A 160 -10.70 8.98 11.47
CA GLY A 160 -11.63 8.15 10.71
C GLY A 160 -11.03 7.63 9.41
N LEU A 161 -9.72 7.34 9.42
CA LEU A 161 -8.99 6.78 8.29
C LEU A 161 -8.96 5.25 8.37
N ALA A 162 -9.14 4.58 7.24
CA ALA A 162 -8.75 3.20 7.08
C ALA A 162 -7.25 3.11 6.74
N ASP A 163 -6.64 1.98 7.02
CA ASP A 163 -5.24 1.69 6.76
C ASP A 163 -5.04 0.64 5.67
N SER A 164 -3.89 0.63 5.03
CA SER A 164 -3.45 -0.38 4.08
C SER A 164 -1.95 -0.61 4.22
N SER A 165 -1.52 -1.09 5.39
CA SER A 165 -0.10 -1.23 5.72
C SER A 165 0.25 -2.60 6.31
N LEU A 166 -0.71 -3.29 6.93
CA LEU A 166 -0.46 -4.51 7.68
C LEU A 166 -0.78 -5.77 6.86
N MET A 167 -0.27 -6.92 7.31
CA MET A 167 -0.29 -8.20 6.58
C MET A 167 -0.85 -9.33 7.42
N GLY A 168 -1.82 -9.04 8.32
CA GLY A 168 -2.34 -10.04 9.27
C GLY A 168 -3.28 -11.09 8.64
N PHE A 169 -3.90 -10.77 7.49
CA PHE A 169 -4.86 -11.62 6.79
C PHE A 169 -4.81 -11.37 5.29
N ASP A 170 -5.42 -12.28 4.51
CA ASP A 170 -5.63 -12.11 3.07
C ASP A 170 -7.03 -11.53 2.74
N HIS A 171 -7.68 -10.93 3.71
CA HIS A 171 -8.96 -10.21 3.60
C HIS A 171 -8.95 -9.01 4.57
N PRO A 172 -9.80 -8.00 4.38
CA PRO A 172 -9.88 -6.88 5.32
C PRO A 172 -10.25 -7.34 6.74
N TYR A 173 -9.72 -6.63 7.71
CA TYR A 173 -9.95 -6.87 9.13
C TYR A 173 -9.91 -5.55 9.92
N GLU A 174 -10.14 -5.59 11.20
CA GLU A 174 -10.02 -4.42 12.07
C GLU A 174 -8.83 -4.60 13.02
N MET A 175 -7.95 -3.62 13.08
CA MET A 175 -6.88 -3.54 14.05
C MET A 175 -7.11 -2.31 14.94
N GLU A 176 -7.34 -2.53 16.24
CA GLU A 176 -7.64 -1.45 17.21
C GLU A 176 -8.76 -0.50 16.75
N GLY A 177 -9.78 -1.02 16.03
CA GLY A 177 -10.90 -0.26 15.50
C GLY A 177 -10.57 0.58 14.25
N VAL A 178 -9.44 0.34 13.61
CA VAL A 178 -9.10 0.84 12.26
C VAL A 178 -9.32 -0.30 11.26
N VAL A 179 -10.07 -0.03 10.19
CA VAL A 179 -10.20 -1.01 9.10
C VAL A 179 -8.89 -1.09 8.34
N GLU A 180 -8.33 -2.28 8.29
CA GLU A 180 -7.13 -2.62 7.55
C GLU A 180 -7.48 -3.30 6.22
N VAL A 181 -6.97 -2.80 5.11
CA VAL A 181 -7.03 -3.43 3.80
C VAL A 181 -5.63 -3.97 3.49
N PRO A 182 -5.40 -5.28 3.71
CA PRO A 182 -4.06 -5.83 3.85
C PRO A 182 -3.23 -5.76 2.58
N VAL A 183 -1.93 -5.60 2.77
CA VAL A 183 -0.88 -5.68 1.75
C VAL A 183 -0.08 -6.97 1.90
N GLN A 184 0.81 -7.25 0.92
CA GLN A 184 1.70 -8.41 0.97
C GLN A 184 2.99 -8.09 0.21
N TRP A 185 4.16 -8.30 0.83
CA TRP A 185 5.45 -8.01 0.19
C TRP A 185 5.64 -8.70 -1.16
N ALA A 186 5.17 -9.94 -1.32
CA ALA A 186 5.28 -10.66 -2.60
C ALA A 186 4.48 -10.01 -3.75
N LEU A 187 3.55 -9.10 -3.42
CA LEU A 187 2.72 -8.35 -4.36
C LEU A 187 3.15 -6.87 -4.48
N ASP A 188 4.39 -6.56 -4.10
CA ASP A 188 5.03 -5.26 -4.25
C ASP A 188 6.09 -5.31 -5.37
N ASP A 189 6.04 -4.39 -6.31
CA ASP A 189 6.99 -4.32 -7.42
C ASP A 189 8.41 -3.94 -6.97
N ALA A 190 8.55 -3.25 -5.83
CA ALA A 190 9.83 -2.79 -5.34
C ALA A 190 10.77 -3.95 -4.97
N ILE A 191 10.25 -5.05 -4.42
CA ILE A 191 11.08 -6.21 -4.08
C ILE A 191 11.73 -6.88 -5.30
N PHE A 192 11.13 -6.73 -6.49
CA PHE A 192 11.62 -7.31 -7.73
C PHE A 192 12.43 -6.34 -8.59
N TYR A 193 12.12 -5.05 -8.52
CA TYR A 193 12.57 -4.10 -9.54
C TYR A 193 13.27 -2.86 -9.00
N LYS A 194 13.25 -2.63 -7.68
CA LYS A 194 13.93 -1.48 -7.11
C LYS A 194 15.44 -1.65 -7.24
N PHE A 195 16.04 -0.84 -8.13
CA PHE A 195 17.46 -0.83 -8.37
C PHE A 195 17.97 0.60 -8.57
N SER A 196 19.03 0.94 -7.88
CA SER A 196 19.78 2.17 -8.10
C SER A 196 21.26 1.99 -7.73
N ALA A 197 22.07 3.03 -7.93
CA ALA A 197 23.47 3.02 -7.50
C ALA A 197 23.67 3.13 -5.97
N LEU A 198 22.58 3.29 -5.21
CA LEU A 198 22.65 3.31 -3.74
C LEU A 198 22.84 1.87 -3.19
N PRO A 199 23.62 1.69 -2.11
CA PRO A 199 23.88 0.36 -1.55
C PRO A 199 22.60 -0.41 -1.19
N ALA A 200 21.58 0.26 -0.69
CA ALA A 200 20.31 -0.34 -0.30
C ALA A 200 19.47 -0.86 -1.50
N ASP A 201 19.73 -0.41 -2.71
CA ASP A 201 18.94 -0.72 -3.90
C ASP A 201 19.73 -1.56 -4.93
N ARG A 202 20.70 -2.36 -4.50
CA ARG A 202 21.59 -3.10 -5.43
C ARG A 202 21.14 -4.51 -5.80
N GLY A 203 19.92 -4.89 -5.45
CA GLY A 203 19.33 -6.16 -5.92
C GLY A 203 19.22 -6.16 -7.45
N ALA A 204 19.61 -7.26 -8.12
CA ALA A 204 19.43 -7.38 -9.56
C ALA A 204 17.92 -7.41 -9.89
N PRO A 205 17.42 -6.58 -10.82
CA PRO A 205 16.02 -6.63 -11.21
C PRO A 205 15.65 -8.00 -11.80
N TRP A 206 14.50 -8.50 -11.40
CA TRP A 206 13.98 -9.77 -11.90
C TRP A 206 13.47 -9.64 -13.33
N PRO A 207 13.54 -10.73 -14.13
CA PRO A 207 12.86 -10.79 -15.42
C PRO A 207 11.34 -10.70 -15.22
N PRO A 208 10.60 -9.92 -16.04
CA PRO A 208 9.15 -9.74 -15.85
C PRO A 208 8.31 -11.00 -16.04
N GLY A 209 8.76 -11.97 -16.83
CA GLY A 209 8.03 -13.22 -17.05
C GLY A 209 7.76 -14.00 -15.76
N PRO A 210 8.79 -14.40 -15.00
CA PRO A 210 8.61 -15.05 -13.71
C PRO A 210 7.79 -14.25 -12.70
N VAL A 211 7.91 -12.91 -12.66
CA VAL A 211 7.12 -12.07 -11.78
C VAL A 211 5.64 -12.09 -12.16
N LEU A 212 5.33 -12.01 -13.46
CA LEU A 212 3.95 -12.14 -13.95
C LEU A 212 3.35 -13.50 -13.58
N GLU A 213 4.11 -14.58 -13.79
CA GLU A 213 3.68 -15.93 -13.45
C GLU A 213 3.38 -16.05 -11.96
N SER A 214 4.30 -15.60 -11.10
CA SER A 214 4.11 -15.58 -9.64
C SER A 214 2.87 -14.79 -9.22
N TRP A 215 2.66 -13.58 -9.75
CA TRP A 215 1.50 -12.77 -9.41
C TRP A 215 0.17 -13.36 -9.92
N LEU A 216 0.18 -14.01 -11.08
CA LEU A 216 -1.01 -14.72 -11.59
C LEU A 216 -1.34 -15.95 -10.76
N GLU A 217 -0.35 -16.72 -10.34
CA GLU A 217 -0.52 -17.90 -9.48
C GLU A 217 -1.05 -17.49 -8.10
N GLU A 218 -0.51 -16.41 -7.51
CA GLU A 218 -0.97 -15.88 -6.24
C GLU A 218 -2.42 -15.39 -6.35
N TRP A 219 -2.75 -14.59 -7.37
CA TRP A 219 -4.13 -14.17 -7.60
C TRP A 219 -5.09 -15.34 -7.75
N GLN A 220 -4.72 -16.36 -8.53
CA GLN A 220 -5.56 -17.55 -8.71
C GLN A 220 -5.76 -18.33 -7.41
N ALA A 221 -4.71 -18.42 -6.59
CA ALA A 221 -4.78 -19.09 -5.29
C ALA A 221 -5.71 -18.31 -4.32
N LEU A 222 -5.51 -17.01 -4.19
CA LEU A 222 -6.36 -16.12 -3.39
C LEU A 222 -7.82 -16.17 -3.87
N HIS A 223 -8.04 -16.14 -5.18
CA HIS A 223 -9.39 -16.27 -5.77
C HIS A 223 -10.04 -17.60 -5.38
N ARG A 224 -9.33 -18.74 -5.47
CA ARG A 224 -9.86 -20.05 -5.03
C ARG A 224 -10.18 -20.08 -3.55
N LEU A 225 -9.37 -19.42 -2.72
CA LEU A 225 -9.56 -19.33 -1.27
C LEU A 225 -10.63 -18.32 -0.85
N GLY A 226 -11.22 -17.55 -1.77
CA GLY A 226 -12.19 -16.52 -1.45
C GLY A 226 -11.56 -15.28 -0.81
N GLN A 227 -10.32 -14.99 -1.10
CA GLN A 227 -9.52 -13.92 -0.51
C GLN A 227 -9.30 -12.75 -1.48
N MET A 228 -8.57 -11.71 -1.06
CA MET A 228 -8.26 -10.57 -1.91
C MET A 228 -6.78 -10.54 -2.31
N MET A 229 -6.52 -9.94 -3.47
CA MET A 229 -5.17 -9.54 -3.89
C MET A 229 -5.07 -8.02 -3.88
N MET A 230 -4.15 -7.47 -3.10
CA MET A 230 -3.70 -6.09 -3.19
C MET A 230 -2.38 -6.07 -3.95
N LEU A 231 -2.40 -5.59 -5.19
CA LEU A 231 -1.18 -5.35 -5.95
C LEU A 231 -0.69 -3.93 -5.69
N THR A 232 0.53 -3.79 -5.22
CA THR A 232 1.18 -2.49 -5.03
C THR A 232 2.29 -2.28 -6.03
N VAL A 233 2.25 -1.17 -6.75
CA VAL A 233 3.29 -0.76 -7.68
C VAL A 233 3.68 0.68 -7.45
N HIS A 234 4.88 1.07 -7.91
CA HIS A 234 5.39 2.43 -7.75
C HIS A 234 5.46 3.14 -9.10
N ASP A 235 5.15 4.44 -9.09
CA ASP A 235 5.11 5.30 -10.28
C ASP A 235 6.40 5.24 -11.12
N TRP A 236 7.56 5.25 -10.46
CA TRP A 236 8.88 5.25 -11.09
C TRP A 236 9.42 3.84 -11.40
N ILE A 237 8.85 2.80 -10.81
CA ILE A 237 9.26 1.39 -11.00
C ILE A 237 8.46 0.77 -12.14
N SER A 238 7.18 0.55 -11.97
CA SER A 238 6.37 -0.22 -12.92
C SER A 238 5.84 0.57 -14.12
N GLY A 239 6.02 1.89 -14.16
CA GLY A 239 5.77 2.70 -15.35
C GLY A 239 6.74 2.51 -16.51
N ARG A 240 7.81 1.70 -16.35
CA ARG A 240 8.75 1.34 -17.40
C ARG A 240 8.11 0.37 -18.40
N ALA A 241 8.44 0.50 -19.69
CA ALA A 241 7.77 -0.17 -20.79
C ALA A 241 7.58 -1.69 -20.60
N GLN A 242 8.61 -2.40 -20.17
CA GLN A 242 8.56 -3.86 -20.00
C GLN A 242 7.64 -4.26 -18.84
N ARG A 243 7.66 -3.53 -17.73
CA ARG A 243 6.83 -3.78 -16.55
C ARG A 243 5.38 -3.36 -16.80
N LEU A 244 5.17 -2.27 -17.55
CA LEU A 244 3.84 -1.87 -17.99
C LEU A 244 3.18 -2.97 -18.85
N ALA A 245 3.93 -3.61 -19.75
CA ALA A 245 3.43 -4.74 -20.52
C ALA A 245 3.13 -5.98 -19.66
N LEU A 246 3.83 -6.17 -18.54
CA LEU A 246 3.49 -7.18 -17.54
C LEU A 246 2.16 -6.85 -16.88
N LEU A 247 1.97 -5.60 -16.41
CA LEU A 247 0.73 -5.15 -15.77
C LEU A 247 -0.47 -5.29 -16.72
N GLU A 248 -0.29 -4.99 -18.01
CA GLU A 248 -1.32 -5.17 -19.01
C GLU A 248 -1.81 -6.62 -19.10
N LYS A 249 -0.89 -7.59 -19.12
CA LYS A 249 -1.23 -9.02 -19.15
C LYS A 249 -1.94 -9.47 -17.87
N LEU A 250 -1.49 -8.97 -16.71
CA LEU A 250 -2.10 -9.26 -15.42
C LEU A 250 -3.54 -8.73 -15.37
N LEU A 251 -3.74 -7.44 -15.69
CA LEU A 251 -5.06 -6.80 -15.71
C LEU A 251 -6.01 -7.48 -16.68
N ALA A 252 -5.55 -7.82 -17.90
CA ALA A 252 -6.35 -8.55 -18.87
C ALA A 252 -6.89 -9.87 -18.32
N ARG A 253 -6.11 -10.57 -17.49
CA ARG A 253 -6.52 -11.84 -16.90
C ARG A 253 -7.50 -11.64 -15.74
N ILE A 254 -7.23 -10.67 -14.86
CA ILE A 254 -8.05 -10.41 -13.67
C ILE A 254 -9.40 -9.83 -14.05
N THR A 255 -9.45 -8.84 -14.95
CA THR A 255 -10.70 -8.18 -15.36
C THR A 255 -11.61 -9.09 -16.18
N ALA A 256 -11.09 -10.17 -16.75
CA ALA A 256 -11.88 -11.19 -17.45
C ALA A 256 -12.59 -12.15 -16.48
N GLU A 257 -12.32 -12.12 -15.18
CA GLU A 257 -12.96 -12.99 -14.18
C GLU A 257 -14.14 -12.27 -13.49
N PRO A 258 -15.38 -12.58 -13.88
CA PRO A 258 -16.55 -11.87 -13.37
C PRO A 258 -16.82 -12.13 -11.88
N ALA A 259 -16.30 -13.22 -11.31
CA ALA A 259 -16.44 -13.51 -9.89
C ALA A 259 -15.39 -12.77 -9.01
N CYS A 260 -14.44 -12.05 -9.61
CA CYS A 260 -13.51 -11.17 -8.91
C CYS A 260 -14.08 -9.75 -8.85
N TRP A 261 -14.19 -9.19 -7.67
CA TRP A 261 -14.57 -7.80 -7.48
C TRP A 261 -13.34 -6.90 -7.64
N VAL A 262 -13.24 -6.19 -8.74
CA VAL A 262 -12.18 -5.18 -8.95
C VAL A 262 -12.64 -3.87 -8.32
N ALA A 263 -11.94 -3.42 -7.29
CA ALA A 263 -12.35 -2.29 -6.46
C ALA A 263 -11.17 -1.50 -5.92
N THR A 264 -11.42 -0.27 -5.48
CA THR A 264 -10.44 0.52 -4.75
C THR A 264 -10.33 0.07 -3.29
N ALA A 265 -9.23 0.42 -2.62
CA ALA A 265 -9.02 0.09 -1.22
C ALA A 265 -10.10 0.68 -0.31
N GLY A 266 -10.56 1.91 -0.60
CA GLY A 266 -11.63 2.54 0.16
C GLY A 266 -13.00 1.89 -0.06
N GLU A 267 -13.29 1.40 -1.27
CA GLU A 267 -14.52 0.61 -1.51
C GLU A 267 -14.47 -0.69 -0.72
N ILE A 268 -13.31 -1.35 -0.69
CA ILE A 268 -13.10 -2.58 0.08
C ILE A 268 -13.23 -2.31 1.59
N ALA A 269 -12.62 -1.23 2.09
CA ALA A 269 -12.73 -0.81 3.49
C ALA A 269 -14.18 -0.48 3.87
N ALA A 270 -14.89 0.27 3.02
CA ALA A 270 -16.30 0.61 3.23
C ALA A 270 -17.20 -0.62 3.23
N TRP A 271 -16.95 -1.58 2.33
CA TRP A 271 -17.66 -2.86 2.33
C TRP A 271 -17.43 -3.63 3.63
N HIS A 272 -16.18 -3.74 4.09
CA HIS A 272 -15.88 -4.41 5.36
C HIS A 272 -16.69 -3.80 6.50
N ALA A 273 -16.64 -2.48 6.66
CA ALA A 273 -17.31 -1.76 7.74
C ALA A 273 -18.86 -1.85 7.70
N ALA A 274 -19.45 -2.00 6.49
CA ALA A 274 -20.90 -2.02 6.30
C ALA A 274 -21.52 -3.43 6.21
N SER A 275 -20.70 -4.47 6.09
CA SER A 275 -21.16 -5.84 5.86
C SER A 275 -21.18 -6.69 7.13
N ALA A 276 -21.61 -7.95 7.00
CA ALA A 276 -21.54 -8.94 8.08
C ALA A 276 -20.11 -9.31 8.51
N ASN A 277 -19.08 -8.77 7.84
CA ASN A 277 -17.67 -8.96 8.22
C ASN A 277 -17.25 -8.04 9.38
N ALA A 278 -17.89 -6.88 9.55
CA ALA A 278 -17.57 -5.93 10.60
C ALA A 278 -17.61 -6.59 11.99
N GLY A 279 -16.55 -6.38 12.76
CA GLY A 279 -16.37 -6.95 14.10
C GLY A 279 -16.06 -8.46 14.14
N ARG A 280 -16.24 -9.21 13.02
CA ARG A 280 -15.95 -10.66 12.98
C ARG A 280 -14.45 -10.95 12.91
N PHE A 281 -13.69 -10.00 12.38
CA PHE A 281 -12.24 -10.09 12.18
C PHE A 281 -11.52 -8.96 12.93
N ALA A 282 -12.08 -8.53 14.07
CA ALA A 282 -11.47 -7.53 14.92
C ALA A 282 -10.31 -8.12 15.71
N MET A 283 -9.16 -7.42 15.65
CA MET A 283 -7.93 -7.77 16.35
C MET A 283 -7.52 -6.63 17.29
N ALA A 284 -6.92 -7.01 18.41
CA ALA A 284 -6.21 -6.09 19.28
C ALA A 284 -4.71 -6.18 19.04
N GLU A 285 -4.02 -5.07 19.28
CA GLU A 285 -2.57 -5.03 19.26
C GLU A 285 -2.01 -5.91 20.38
N GLU A 286 -1.32 -6.99 20.03
CA GLU A 286 -0.63 -7.86 20.95
C GLU A 286 0.89 -7.65 20.81
N ILE A 287 1.43 -6.62 21.47
CA ILE A 287 2.88 -6.46 21.57
C ILE A 287 3.37 -7.36 22.70
N PRO A 288 4.13 -8.44 22.41
CA PRO A 288 4.67 -9.27 23.47
C PRO A 288 5.66 -8.46 24.31
N PRO A 289 5.71 -8.68 25.63
CA PRO A 289 6.68 -8.02 26.49
C PRO A 289 8.10 -8.30 25.99
N PRO A 290 9.07 -7.38 26.22
CA PRO A 290 10.47 -7.61 25.88
C PRO A 290 10.94 -8.94 26.47
N VAL A 291 11.28 -9.87 25.60
CA VAL A 291 11.88 -11.14 26.05
C VAL A 291 13.33 -10.83 26.39
N GLY A 292 13.66 -10.84 27.71
CA GLY A 292 15.04 -10.76 28.13
C GLY A 292 15.89 -11.88 27.47
N PRO A 293 17.21 -11.79 27.44
CA PRO A 293 18.06 -12.76 26.78
C PRO A 293 17.71 -14.16 27.30
N ARG A 294 17.05 -14.96 26.48
CA ARG A 294 16.81 -16.38 26.80
C ARG A 294 18.18 -17.03 26.92
N ARG A 295 18.57 -17.41 28.14
CA ARG A 295 19.72 -18.27 28.32
C ARG A 295 19.35 -19.66 27.81
N PHE A 296 19.69 -19.93 26.55
CA PHE A 296 19.73 -21.28 26.02
C PHE A 296 21.03 -21.94 26.59
N GLY A 297 21.07 -22.23 27.88
CA GLY A 297 22.16 -22.91 28.53
C GLY A 297 21.58 -24.00 29.40
N ARG A 298 22.08 -25.24 29.21
CA ARG A 298 21.88 -26.29 30.19
C ARG A 298 22.28 -25.71 31.54
N GLU A 299 21.40 -25.75 32.53
CA GLU A 299 21.83 -25.71 33.89
C GLU A 299 22.85 -26.85 34.06
N ALA A 300 24.11 -26.51 34.23
CA ALA A 300 25.09 -27.47 34.69
C ALA A 300 24.65 -27.86 36.08
N GLY A 301 24.22 -29.13 36.24
CA GLY A 301 23.91 -29.74 37.50
C GLY A 301 25.15 -29.89 38.40
#